data_e9139a6c26a842d05b508ad6ae5cbabf
#
_entry.id   e9139a6c26a842d05b508ad6ae5cbabf
#
_cell.length_a   1.000
_cell.length_b   1.000
_cell.length_c   1.000
_cell.angle_alpha   90.00
_cell.angle_beta   90.00
_cell.angle_gamma   90.00
#
_symmetry.space_group_name_H-M   'P 1'
#
loop_
_entity.id
_entity.type
_entity.pdbx_description
1 polymer ?
#
loop_
_entity_poly.entity_id
_entity_poly.type
_entity_poly.pdbx_seq_one_letter_code
_entity_poly.pdbx_strand_id
1 'polypeptide(L)'
;RYMAIFAIIALGAGLFVGLRMSKPDFIETYDRYLHETNFYNFRLVSTLGLTQGDVDEVLKLDGVKDAEGVVSADFLYNQSDNKSIVIAAQEIPERINLINLKAGRMPEKGNECLADPEMYTEDDIGKTIKLSKQNSEQTMDTFAYDEYTIVGLTETVLYINLERGSSTLGSGSVEGYIYLPSDGFSVD
;
A
#
# COMPACT_ATOMS: atom_id res chain seq x y z
N ARG A 1 -15.10 -19.07 49.86
CA ARG A 1 -14.21 -17.88 49.95
C ARG A 1 -12.84 -18.16 49.33
N TYR A 2 -12.13 -19.23 49.67
CA TYR A 2 -10.77 -19.54 49.13
C TYR A 2 -10.78 -19.76 47.62
N MET A 3 -11.79 -20.39 47.03
CA MET A 3 -11.93 -20.59 45.59
C MET A 3 -12.02 -19.28 44.82
N ALA A 4 -12.70 -18.26 45.38
CA ALA A 4 -12.80 -16.97 44.74
C ALA A 4 -11.44 -16.22 44.73
N ILE A 5 -10.73 -16.28 45.84
CA ILE A 5 -9.38 -15.67 45.95
C ILE A 5 -8.41 -16.37 44.99
N PHE A 6 -8.43 -17.69 44.94
CA PHE A 6 -7.62 -18.46 43.99
C PHE A 6 -7.93 -18.12 42.54
N ALA A 7 -9.20 -18.00 42.18
CA ALA A 7 -9.61 -17.62 40.83
C ALA A 7 -9.14 -16.21 40.42
N ILE A 8 -9.18 -15.24 41.35
CA ILE A 8 -8.71 -13.90 41.08
C ILE A 8 -7.18 -13.87 40.87
N ILE A 9 -6.43 -14.58 41.71
CA ILE A 9 -4.98 -14.68 41.59
C ILE A 9 -4.58 -15.39 40.28
N ALA A 10 -5.25 -16.49 39.95
CA ALA A 10 -5.02 -17.23 38.71
C ALA A 10 -5.31 -16.40 37.46
N LEU A 11 -6.43 -15.64 37.46
CA LEU A 11 -6.76 -14.70 36.40
C LEU A 11 -5.73 -13.58 36.26
N GLY A 12 -5.31 -12.97 37.36
CA GLY A 12 -4.30 -11.91 37.36
C GLY A 12 -2.93 -12.40 36.86
N ALA A 13 -2.48 -13.55 37.32
CA ALA A 13 -1.23 -14.16 36.90
C ALA A 13 -1.29 -14.58 35.42
N GLY A 14 -2.40 -15.22 35.00
CA GLY A 14 -2.61 -15.63 33.62
C GLY A 14 -2.63 -14.48 32.65
N LEU A 15 -3.35 -13.39 32.97
CA LEU A 15 -3.39 -12.19 32.17
C LEU A 15 -1.99 -11.53 32.05
N PHE A 16 -1.28 -11.42 33.14
CA PHE A 16 0.06 -10.83 33.16
C PHE A 16 1.05 -11.63 32.31
N VAL A 17 1.05 -12.96 32.45
CA VAL A 17 1.92 -13.84 31.65
C VAL A 17 1.53 -13.77 30.18
N GLY A 18 0.22 -13.83 29.88
CA GLY A 18 -0.29 -13.73 28.49
C GLY A 18 0.14 -12.44 27.81
N LEU A 19 -0.01 -11.30 28.46
CA LEU A 19 0.42 -10.00 27.93
C LEU A 19 1.94 -9.92 27.73
N ARG A 20 2.72 -10.51 28.62
CA ARG A 20 4.18 -10.53 28.45
C ARG A 20 4.65 -11.42 27.32
N MET A 21 3.98 -12.54 27.07
CA MET A 21 4.34 -13.45 25.98
C MET A 21 3.88 -12.94 24.62
N SER A 22 2.82 -12.13 24.54
CA SER A 22 2.33 -11.58 23.28
C SER A 22 3.31 -10.65 22.56
N LYS A 23 4.16 -9.92 23.31
CA LYS A 23 5.10 -8.97 22.71
C LYS A 23 6.17 -9.62 21.83
N PRO A 24 6.92 -10.66 22.29
CA PRO A 24 7.91 -11.32 21.43
C PRO A 24 7.28 -11.98 20.21
N ASP A 25 6.10 -12.63 20.35
CA ASP A 25 5.40 -13.28 19.25
C ASP A 25 4.96 -12.25 18.19
N PHE A 26 4.50 -11.07 18.63
CA PHE A 26 4.14 -9.98 17.73
C PHE A 26 5.36 -9.45 16.97
N ILE A 27 6.48 -9.22 17.66
CA ILE A 27 7.71 -8.75 17.03
C ILE A 27 8.22 -9.76 16.00
N GLU A 28 8.27 -11.05 16.37
CA GLU A 28 8.71 -12.11 15.45
C GLU A 28 7.81 -12.22 14.21
N THR A 29 6.50 -12.12 14.39
CA THR A 29 5.53 -12.13 13.29
C THR A 29 5.72 -10.92 12.38
N TYR A 30 5.92 -9.74 12.96
CA TYR A 30 6.15 -8.50 12.23
C TYR A 30 7.47 -8.55 11.45
N ASP A 31 8.55 -8.94 12.09
CA ASP A 31 9.87 -9.06 11.45
C ASP A 31 9.83 -10.07 10.30
N ARG A 32 9.16 -11.21 10.50
CA ARG A 32 8.97 -12.19 9.44
C ARG A 32 8.19 -11.61 8.25
N TYR A 33 7.11 -10.89 8.50
CA TYR A 33 6.32 -10.23 7.44
C TYR A 33 7.14 -9.21 6.67
N LEU A 34 7.94 -8.38 7.34
CA LEU A 34 8.86 -7.44 6.68
C LEU A 34 9.91 -8.14 5.82
N HIS A 35 10.43 -9.28 6.28
CA HIS A 35 11.39 -10.08 5.52
C HIS A 35 10.74 -10.74 4.30
N GLU A 36 9.57 -11.33 4.44
CA GLU A 36 8.83 -12.00 3.35
C GLU A 36 8.42 -11.02 2.26
N THR A 37 8.07 -9.78 2.62
CA THR A 37 7.72 -8.72 1.68
C THR A 37 8.93 -7.94 1.17
N ASN A 38 10.14 -8.26 1.61
CA ASN A 38 11.38 -7.55 1.28
C ASN A 38 11.24 -6.03 1.50
N PHE A 39 10.81 -5.65 2.70
CA PHE A 39 10.53 -4.26 3.04
C PHE A 39 11.77 -3.38 2.93
N TYR A 40 11.64 -2.22 2.31
CA TYR A 40 12.74 -1.28 2.12
C TYR A 40 13.29 -0.71 3.44
N ASN A 41 14.60 -0.42 3.47
CA ASN A 41 15.22 0.31 4.58
C ASN A 41 15.18 1.84 4.34
N PHE A 42 15.26 2.27 3.08
CA PHE A 42 15.29 3.68 2.69
C PHE A 42 14.40 3.90 1.46
N ARG A 43 13.70 5.02 1.45
CA ARG A 43 12.94 5.53 0.31
C ARG A 43 13.55 6.84 -0.15
N LEU A 44 13.96 6.90 -1.41
CA LEU A 44 14.39 8.13 -2.07
C LEU A 44 13.21 8.66 -2.89
N VAL A 45 12.95 9.96 -2.76
CA VAL A 45 11.86 10.63 -3.49
C VAL A 45 12.46 11.86 -4.18
N SER A 46 12.19 12.02 -5.45
CA SER A 46 12.56 13.20 -6.24
C SER A 46 11.31 13.84 -6.84
N THR A 47 11.20 15.14 -6.74
CA THR A 47 10.15 15.92 -7.41
C THR A 47 10.39 16.09 -8.92
N LEU A 48 11.59 15.80 -9.37
CA LEU A 48 11.99 15.83 -10.78
C LEU A 48 11.93 14.46 -11.44
N GLY A 49 11.52 13.43 -10.69
CA GLY A 49 11.64 12.03 -11.07
C GLY A 49 13.04 11.47 -10.81
N LEU A 50 13.17 10.18 -10.92
CA LEU A 50 14.42 9.41 -10.90
C LEU A 50 14.39 8.51 -12.13
N THR A 51 15.54 8.36 -12.78
CA THR A 51 15.72 7.52 -13.97
C THR A 51 16.25 6.15 -13.58
N GLN A 52 16.16 5.17 -14.48
CA GLN A 52 16.81 3.87 -14.28
C GLN A 52 18.33 4.03 -14.07
N GLY A 53 18.96 5.03 -14.67
CA GLY A 53 20.37 5.33 -14.44
C GLY A 53 20.67 5.73 -13.00
N ASP A 54 19.75 6.46 -12.33
CA ASP A 54 19.90 6.80 -10.92
C ASP A 54 19.78 5.56 -10.02
N VAL A 55 18.88 4.62 -10.34
CA VAL A 55 18.75 3.33 -9.66
C VAL A 55 20.03 2.52 -9.79
N ASP A 56 20.62 2.47 -11.00
CA ASP A 56 21.87 1.76 -11.29
C ASP A 56 23.07 2.37 -10.53
N GLU A 57 23.10 3.69 -10.32
CA GLU A 57 24.12 4.36 -9.50
C GLU A 57 23.94 4.04 -8.01
N VAL A 58 22.70 4.01 -7.51
CA VAL A 58 22.40 3.62 -6.12
C VAL A 58 22.85 2.19 -5.85
N LEU A 59 22.66 1.26 -6.79
CA LEU A 59 23.08 -0.13 -6.66
C LEU A 59 24.60 -0.31 -6.54
N LYS A 60 25.40 0.67 -7.00
CA LYS A 60 26.87 0.64 -6.89
C LYS A 60 27.39 1.08 -5.54
N LEU A 61 26.54 1.67 -4.70
CA LEU A 61 26.96 2.16 -3.38
C LEU A 61 27.25 1.00 -2.43
N ASP A 62 28.33 1.13 -1.68
CA ASP A 62 28.70 0.12 -0.68
C ASP A 62 27.60 0.02 0.40
N GLY A 63 27.19 -1.20 0.72
CA GLY A 63 26.12 -1.49 1.68
C GLY A 63 24.72 -1.51 1.09
N VAL A 64 24.50 -1.15 -0.18
CA VAL A 64 23.23 -1.34 -0.87
C VAL A 64 23.11 -2.78 -1.36
N LYS A 65 22.09 -3.49 -0.90
CA LYS A 65 21.79 -4.86 -1.30
C LYS A 65 20.97 -4.91 -2.57
N ASP A 66 19.97 -4.06 -2.68
CA ASP A 66 19.06 -3.95 -3.83
C ASP A 66 18.45 -2.54 -3.87
N ALA A 67 18.03 -2.10 -5.06
CA ALA A 67 17.29 -0.87 -5.29
C ALA A 67 16.31 -1.08 -6.44
N GLU A 68 15.13 -0.50 -6.30
CA GLU A 68 14.05 -0.59 -7.27
C GLU A 68 13.39 0.77 -7.45
N GLY A 69 13.24 1.20 -8.69
CA GLY A 69 12.46 2.37 -9.05
C GLY A 69 10.98 1.98 -9.20
N VAL A 70 10.08 2.77 -8.61
CA VAL A 70 8.64 2.59 -8.76
C VAL A 70 7.97 3.94 -8.95
N VAL A 71 6.97 4.00 -9.79
CA VAL A 71 6.15 5.19 -9.99
C VAL A 71 5.08 5.26 -8.89
N SER A 72 4.89 6.46 -8.33
CA SER A 72 3.84 6.73 -7.34
C SER A 72 3.24 8.11 -7.59
N ALA A 73 1.92 8.17 -7.70
CA ALA A 73 1.19 9.42 -7.90
C ALA A 73 -0.16 9.38 -7.18
N ASP A 74 -0.53 10.49 -6.57
CA ASP A 74 -1.85 10.64 -5.96
C ASP A 74 -2.82 11.25 -6.96
N PHE A 75 -4.09 10.85 -6.90
CA PHE A 75 -5.13 11.44 -7.72
C PHE A 75 -6.45 11.59 -6.97
N LEU A 76 -7.27 12.52 -7.45
CA LEU A 76 -8.64 12.70 -6.96
C LEU A 76 -9.57 11.72 -7.67
N TYR A 77 -10.34 10.99 -6.88
CA TYR A 77 -11.42 10.11 -7.30
C TYR A 77 -12.76 10.63 -6.79
N ASN A 78 -13.77 10.68 -7.65
CA ASN A 78 -15.11 11.06 -7.26
C ASN A 78 -15.87 9.82 -6.81
N GLN A 79 -16.03 9.66 -5.51
CA GLN A 79 -16.98 8.73 -4.93
C GLN A 79 -18.41 9.25 -5.15
N SER A 80 -19.44 8.40 -5.12
CA SER A 80 -20.84 8.82 -5.19
C SER A 80 -21.10 10.01 -4.22
N ASP A 81 -22.00 10.92 -4.61
CA ASP A 81 -22.42 12.10 -3.83
C ASP A 81 -21.48 13.32 -3.79
N ASN A 82 -20.77 13.60 -4.87
CA ASN A 82 -19.89 14.78 -4.98
C ASN A 82 -18.74 14.85 -3.97
N LYS A 83 -18.41 13.76 -3.30
CA LYS A 83 -17.23 13.68 -2.43
C LYS A 83 -16.03 13.24 -3.25
N SER A 84 -15.06 14.14 -3.41
CA SER A 84 -13.74 13.79 -3.94
C SER A 84 -12.86 13.28 -2.83
N ILE A 85 -12.25 12.13 -3.03
CA ILE A 85 -11.26 11.52 -2.14
C ILE A 85 -9.92 11.39 -2.86
N VAL A 86 -8.86 11.26 -2.10
CA VAL A 86 -7.51 11.05 -2.63
C VAL A 86 -7.18 9.57 -2.59
N ILE A 87 -6.77 9.04 -3.74
CA ILE A 87 -6.26 7.68 -3.88
C ILE A 87 -4.79 7.75 -4.28
N ALA A 88 -3.94 6.98 -3.59
CA ALA A 88 -2.56 6.79 -3.97
C ALA A 88 -2.46 5.67 -5.00
N ALA A 89 -1.98 5.96 -6.20
CA ALA A 89 -1.61 4.96 -7.18
C ALA A 89 -0.12 4.65 -7.06
N GLN A 90 0.22 3.37 -7.09
CA GLN A 90 1.59 2.89 -7.04
C GLN A 90 1.80 1.83 -8.12
N GLU A 91 2.99 1.82 -8.69
CA GLU A 91 3.41 0.74 -9.57
C GLU A 91 3.56 -0.56 -8.77
N ILE A 92 3.20 -1.69 -9.39
CA ILE A 92 3.36 -3.02 -8.79
C ILE A 92 4.86 -3.31 -8.68
N PRO A 93 5.39 -3.47 -7.47
CA PRO A 93 6.81 -3.74 -7.28
C PRO A 93 7.16 -5.19 -7.65
N GLU A 94 8.36 -5.40 -8.17
CA GLU A 94 8.85 -6.72 -8.56
C GLU A 94 9.71 -7.39 -7.47
N ARG A 95 10.45 -6.59 -6.68
CA ARG A 95 11.48 -7.11 -5.76
C ARG A 95 11.40 -6.56 -4.35
N ILE A 96 11.04 -5.28 -4.19
CA ILE A 96 11.01 -4.57 -2.89
C ILE A 96 9.58 -4.17 -2.57
N ASN A 97 9.16 -4.32 -1.32
CA ASN A 97 7.79 -4.06 -0.85
C ASN A 97 6.73 -4.92 -1.56
N LEU A 98 7.00 -6.19 -1.71
CA LEU A 98 6.12 -7.12 -2.41
C LEU A 98 4.70 -7.07 -1.85
N ILE A 99 3.74 -7.08 -2.76
CA ILE A 99 2.31 -7.07 -2.45
C ILE A 99 1.76 -8.48 -2.27
N ASN A 100 0.68 -8.60 -1.52
CA ASN A 100 0.02 -9.88 -1.26
C ASN A 100 -1.42 -9.85 -1.81
N LEU A 101 -1.66 -10.59 -2.90
CA LEU A 101 -2.98 -10.70 -3.49
C LEU A 101 -3.93 -11.43 -2.54
N LYS A 102 -5.05 -10.79 -2.20
CA LYS A 102 -6.09 -11.32 -1.30
C LYS A 102 -7.25 -11.95 -2.04
N ALA A 103 -7.67 -11.34 -3.14
CA ALA A 103 -8.77 -11.82 -3.97
C ALA A 103 -8.56 -11.41 -5.43
N GLY A 104 -9.21 -12.11 -6.35
CA GLY A 104 -9.12 -11.83 -7.78
C GLY A 104 -7.83 -12.34 -8.41
N ARG A 105 -7.26 -11.57 -9.31
CA ARG A 105 -6.04 -11.90 -10.07
C ARG A 105 -5.10 -10.70 -10.20
N MET A 106 -3.89 -10.93 -10.61
CA MET A 106 -2.96 -9.87 -11.01
C MET A 106 -3.43 -9.20 -12.32
N PRO A 107 -3.14 -7.88 -12.50
CA PRO A 107 -3.39 -7.17 -13.75
C PRO A 107 -2.63 -7.79 -14.93
N GLU A 108 -3.29 -7.86 -16.08
CA GLU A 108 -2.72 -8.32 -17.34
C GLU A 108 -2.65 -7.19 -18.39
N LYS A 109 -3.30 -6.06 -18.10
CA LYS A 109 -3.39 -4.90 -18.98
C LYS A 109 -3.15 -3.62 -18.20
N GLY A 110 -2.62 -2.60 -18.86
CA GLY A 110 -2.32 -1.30 -18.25
C GLY A 110 -3.52 -0.60 -17.61
N ASN A 111 -4.73 -0.84 -18.11
CA ASN A 111 -5.96 -0.28 -17.54
C ASN A 111 -6.62 -1.14 -16.46
N GLU A 112 -5.91 -2.12 -15.91
CA GLU A 112 -6.34 -2.94 -14.77
C GLU A 112 -5.60 -2.53 -13.50
N CYS A 113 -6.25 -2.70 -12.34
CA CYS A 113 -5.64 -2.36 -11.06
C CYS A 113 -5.96 -3.39 -9.97
N LEU A 114 -5.10 -3.41 -8.95
CA LEU A 114 -5.39 -4.01 -7.65
C LEU A 114 -5.81 -2.89 -6.69
N ALA A 115 -6.84 -3.13 -5.89
CA ALA A 115 -7.40 -2.13 -5.00
C ALA A 115 -7.19 -2.48 -3.51
N ASP A 116 -7.30 -1.44 -2.66
CA ASP A 116 -7.22 -1.53 -1.20
C ASP A 116 -8.41 -2.35 -0.65
N PRO A 117 -8.18 -3.46 0.07
CA PRO A 117 -9.24 -4.31 0.61
C PRO A 117 -10.01 -3.66 1.78
N GLU A 118 -9.51 -2.55 2.36
CA GLU A 118 -10.24 -1.78 3.36
C GLU A 118 -11.28 -0.84 2.72
N MET A 119 -11.09 -0.51 1.44
CA MET A 119 -11.97 0.39 0.70
C MET A 119 -12.92 -0.36 -0.25
N TYR A 120 -12.48 -1.50 -0.78
CA TYR A 120 -13.19 -2.30 -1.77
C TYR A 120 -13.33 -3.75 -1.31
N THR A 121 -14.39 -4.42 -1.77
CA THR A 121 -14.69 -5.82 -1.48
C THR A 121 -14.59 -6.66 -2.74
N GLU A 122 -14.71 -7.98 -2.62
CA GLU A 122 -14.74 -8.88 -3.77
C GLU A 122 -15.89 -8.57 -4.75
N ASP A 123 -17.00 -7.99 -4.27
CA ASP A 123 -18.15 -7.56 -5.09
C ASP A 123 -17.82 -6.31 -5.96
N ASP A 124 -16.68 -5.68 -5.71
CA ASP A 124 -16.20 -4.54 -6.49
C ASP A 124 -15.24 -4.95 -7.62
N ILE A 125 -14.84 -6.21 -7.68
CA ILE A 125 -14.05 -6.75 -8.79
C ILE A 125 -14.85 -6.66 -10.07
N GLY A 126 -14.26 -6.04 -11.10
CA GLY A 126 -14.89 -5.70 -12.37
C GLY A 126 -15.46 -4.28 -12.43
N LYS A 127 -15.55 -3.55 -11.32
CA LYS A 127 -15.91 -2.13 -11.32
C LYS A 127 -14.71 -1.27 -11.71
N THR A 128 -14.99 -0.01 -12.08
CA THR A 128 -14.00 0.93 -12.59
C THR A 128 -13.75 2.06 -11.60
N ILE A 129 -12.49 2.39 -11.39
CA ILE A 129 -12.04 3.60 -10.69
C ILE A 129 -11.71 4.62 -11.77
N LYS A 130 -12.40 5.77 -11.76
CA LYS A 130 -12.22 6.82 -12.75
C LYS A 130 -11.57 8.04 -12.14
N LEU A 131 -10.51 8.57 -12.78
CA LEU A 131 -9.86 9.78 -12.37
C LEU A 131 -10.83 10.96 -12.45
N SER A 132 -10.86 11.79 -11.40
CA SER A 132 -11.70 12.99 -11.40
C SER A 132 -11.19 14.01 -12.40
N LYS A 133 -12.10 14.69 -13.08
CA LYS A 133 -11.78 15.84 -13.93
C LYS A 133 -11.24 17.06 -13.16
N GLN A 134 -11.25 17.00 -11.83
CA GLN A 134 -10.67 18.03 -10.96
C GLN A 134 -9.16 17.85 -10.76
N ASN A 135 -8.59 16.74 -11.22
CA ASN A 135 -7.15 16.55 -11.26
C ASN A 135 -6.50 17.59 -12.17
N SER A 136 -5.27 18.00 -11.84
CA SER A 136 -4.47 18.86 -12.72
C SER A 136 -4.08 18.12 -14.00
N GLU A 137 -3.77 18.87 -15.06
CA GLU A 137 -3.22 18.29 -16.29
C GLU A 137 -1.97 17.45 -16.00
N GLN A 138 -1.08 17.95 -15.17
CA GLN A 138 0.12 17.22 -14.76
C GLN A 138 -0.19 15.88 -14.08
N THR A 139 -1.21 15.86 -13.22
CA THR A 139 -1.67 14.59 -12.61
C THR A 139 -2.23 13.65 -13.66
N MET A 140 -3.07 14.16 -14.56
CA MET A 140 -3.67 13.34 -15.62
C MET A 140 -2.62 12.77 -16.57
N ASP A 141 -1.59 13.56 -16.93
CA ASP A 141 -0.50 13.15 -17.82
C ASP A 141 0.38 12.05 -17.21
N THR A 142 0.36 11.88 -15.88
CA THR A 142 1.09 10.80 -15.21
C THR A 142 0.46 9.43 -15.47
N PHE A 143 -0.84 9.38 -15.77
CA PHE A 143 -1.58 8.14 -15.95
C PHE A 143 -1.81 7.85 -17.44
N ALA A 144 -1.63 6.59 -17.83
CA ALA A 144 -1.85 6.15 -19.22
C ALA A 144 -3.35 6.06 -19.59
N TYR A 145 -4.23 5.96 -18.59
CA TYR A 145 -5.67 5.79 -18.77
C TYR A 145 -6.47 6.70 -17.83
N ASP A 146 -7.66 7.12 -18.27
CA ASP A 146 -8.59 7.91 -17.44
C ASP A 146 -9.34 7.06 -16.40
N GLU A 147 -9.34 5.74 -16.59
CA GLU A 147 -10.05 4.79 -15.73
C GLU A 147 -9.36 3.43 -15.66
N TYR A 148 -9.45 2.80 -14.50
CA TYR A 148 -8.83 1.50 -14.22
C TYR A 148 -9.86 0.52 -13.69
N THR A 149 -9.86 -0.71 -14.21
CA THR A 149 -10.76 -1.78 -13.77
C THR A 149 -10.14 -2.54 -12.61
N ILE A 150 -10.86 -2.68 -11.51
CA ILE A 150 -10.45 -3.50 -10.38
C ILE A 150 -10.48 -4.98 -10.79
N VAL A 151 -9.34 -5.65 -10.79
CA VAL A 151 -9.24 -7.08 -11.11
C VAL A 151 -8.84 -7.93 -9.91
N GLY A 152 -8.43 -7.30 -8.82
CA GLY A 152 -8.12 -7.96 -7.57
C GLY A 152 -7.95 -6.98 -6.41
N LEU A 153 -7.83 -7.55 -5.23
CA LEU A 153 -7.58 -6.83 -3.98
C LEU A 153 -6.23 -7.26 -3.42
N THR A 154 -5.45 -6.30 -2.93
CA THR A 154 -4.10 -6.57 -2.44
C THR A 154 -3.81 -5.86 -1.13
N GLU A 155 -3.13 -6.56 -0.22
CA GLU A 155 -2.48 -5.95 0.93
C GLU A 155 -1.03 -5.61 0.60
N THR A 156 -0.53 -4.58 1.26
CA THR A 156 0.85 -4.13 1.12
C THR A 156 1.46 -3.78 2.46
N VAL A 157 2.75 -4.01 2.57
CA VAL A 157 3.54 -3.64 3.75
C VAL A 157 3.61 -2.12 3.96
N LEU A 158 3.39 -1.31 2.92
CA LEU A 158 3.44 0.15 2.99
C LEU A 158 2.27 0.75 3.78
N TYR A 159 1.14 0.06 3.87
CA TYR A 159 -0.09 0.54 4.49
C TYR A 159 -0.61 -0.42 5.57
N ILE A 160 0.27 -0.81 6.49
CA ILE A 160 -0.09 -1.65 7.67
C ILE A 160 -1.01 -0.88 8.63
N ASN A 161 -0.93 0.45 8.64
CA ASN A 161 -1.79 1.31 9.45
C ASN A 161 -3.10 1.63 8.73
N LEU A 162 -4.13 1.99 9.50
CA LEU A 162 -5.38 2.53 8.97
C LEU A 162 -5.19 3.89 8.29
N GLU A 163 -4.20 4.67 8.72
CA GLU A 163 -3.83 5.92 8.08
C GLU A 163 -2.99 5.63 6.83
N ARG A 164 -3.51 5.99 5.66
CA ARG A 164 -2.87 5.77 4.35
C ARG A 164 -1.83 6.84 3.98
N GLY A 165 -1.65 7.85 4.83
CA GLY A 165 -0.70 8.92 4.64
C GLY A 165 -1.34 10.25 4.30
N SER A 166 -0.49 11.23 3.96
CA SER A 166 -0.90 12.58 3.58
C SER A 166 -0.59 12.86 2.11
N SER A 167 -1.44 13.68 1.49
CA SER A 167 -1.31 14.16 0.13
C SER A 167 -1.35 15.68 0.08
N THR A 168 -0.88 16.27 -1.00
CA THR A 168 -1.09 17.69 -1.30
C THR A 168 -2.43 17.95 -2.01
N LEU A 169 -3.17 16.89 -2.36
CA LEU A 169 -4.44 16.95 -3.05
C LEU A 169 -5.63 16.91 -2.07
N GLY A 170 -6.76 17.42 -2.53
CA GLY A 170 -8.05 17.28 -1.87
C GLY A 170 -8.08 17.67 -0.40
N SER A 171 -8.46 16.74 0.45
CA SER A 171 -8.54 16.91 1.92
C SER A 171 -7.19 16.92 2.63
N GLY A 172 -6.11 16.58 1.91
CA GLY A 172 -4.77 16.44 2.47
C GLY A 172 -4.49 15.06 3.07
N SER A 173 -5.44 14.13 3.06
CA SER A 173 -5.24 12.74 3.47
C SER A 173 -5.55 11.76 2.34
N VAL A 174 -4.78 10.69 2.29
CA VAL A 174 -5.01 9.56 1.38
C VAL A 174 -6.03 8.64 2.03
N GLU A 175 -7.13 8.34 1.32
CA GLU A 175 -8.19 7.48 1.84
C GLU A 175 -8.06 6.01 1.41
N GLY A 176 -7.35 5.75 0.31
CA GLY A 176 -7.10 4.40 -0.17
C GLY A 176 -5.98 4.35 -1.18
N TYR A 177 -5.65 3.17 -1.65
CA TYR A 177 -4.61 2.97 -2.65
C TYR A 177 -5.05 2.02 -3.76
N ILE A 178 -4.36 2.14 -4.91
CA ILE A 178 -4.39 1.16 -5.99
C ILE A 178 -2.98 0.83 -6.44
N TYR A 179 -2.79 -0.37 -6.97
CA TYR A 179 -1.57 -0.78 -7.65
C TYR A 179 -1.84 -0.98 -9.13
N LEU A 180 -0.98 -0.41 -9.96
CA LEU A 180 -1.05 -0.45 -11.41
C LEU A 180 0.18 -1.18 -11.96
N PRO A 181 0.07 -1.89 -13.08
CA PRO A 181 1.24 -2.32 -13.82
C PRO A 181 2.01 -1.12 -14.39
N SER A 182 3.26 -1.27 -14.77
CA SER A 182 4.11 -0.19 -15.29
C SER A 182 3.48 0.55 -16.49
N ASP A 183 2.82 -0.18 -17.40
CA ASP A 183 2.08 0.37 -18.55
C ASP A 183 0.76 1.07 -18.17
N GLY A 184 0.40 1.09 -16.89
CA GLY A 184 -0.66 1.92 -16.33
C GLY A 184 -0.27 3.38 -16.14
N PHE A 185 1.02 3.70 -16.18
CA PHE A 185 1.55 5.06 -16.11
C PHE A 185 2.09 5.51 -17.47
N SER A 186 2.08 6.84 -17.69
CA SER A 186 2.64 7.48 -18.90
C SER A 186 4.06 8.00 -18.73
N VAL A 187 4.68 7.77 -17.58
CA VAL A 187 6.04 8.22 -17.26
C VAL A 187 7.03 7.08 -17.55
N ASP A 188 8.10 7.43 -18.25
CA ASP A 188 9.24 6.55 -18.57
C ASP A 188 10.32 6.64 -17.48
#